data_a424283e3ec0c2aac89ba893905d7cee
#
_entry.id   a424283e3ec0c2aac89ba893905d7cee
#
_cell.length_a   1.000
_cell.length_b   1.000
_cell.length_c   1.000
_cell.angle_alpha   90.00
_cell.angle_beta   90.00
_cell.angle_gamma   90.00
#
_symmetry.space_group_name_H-M   'P 1'
#
loop_
_entity.id
_entity.type
_entity.pdbx_description
1 polymer ?
#
loop_
_entity_poly.entity_id
_entity_poly.type
_entity_poly.pdbx_seq_one_letter_code
_entity_poly.pdbx_strand_id
1 'polypeptide(L)'
;DYKIPGFLNCVVRGGSPAKPLYKVEILYLPPAWIDKNAQNIRLDSPKGTGEDDYALLYITEPTQPGAELPKSNLATSFDVGTKYINTNEPVLIASYPAGFLSGLDVTKNFWMTSSVARMMQIFTFRETPPYTEDAFSLGGTILAQEGASGGGVFSLKTGKLLGLIATSVLGGKTDERDLRAVTLRHIDESIQKYTGENLETFLSGDLKQKSAVFNGAVAPQLTQILTDVLDK
;
A
#
# COMPACT_ATOMS: atom_id res chain seq x y z
N ASP A 1 -23.19 4.73 -7.56
CA ASP A 1 -23.37 4.62 -6.11
C ASP A 1 -22.25 5.25 -5.28
N TYR A 2 -21.09 5.57 -5.88
CA TYR A 2 -20.02 6.33 -5.22
C TYR A 2 -20.46 7.72 -4.70
N LYS A 3 -21.57 8.25 -5.19
CA LYS A 3 -22.19 9.52 -4.71
C LYS A 3 -23.02 9.37 -3.43
N ILE A 4 -23.24 8.13 -2.95
CA ILE A 4 -24.03 7.89 -1.75
C ILE A 4 -23.11 8.00 -0.53
N PRO A 5 -23.30 8.96 0.39
CA PRO A 5 -22.50 9.08 1.59
C PRO A 5 -22.52 7.78 2.41
N GLY A 6 -21.34 7.30 2.81
CA GLY A 6 -21.22 6.08 3.62
C GLY A 6 -21.41 4.77 2.84
N PHE A 7 -21.52 4.81 1.52
CA PHE A 7 -21.59 3.60 0.69
C PHE A 7 -20.35 2.71 0.83
N LEU A 8 -19.18 3.33 0.88
CA LEU A 8 -17.92 2.62 1.12
C LEU A 8 -17.49 2.77 2.58
N ASN A 9 -17.44 1.63 3.29
CA ASN A 9 -16.88 1.55 4.62
C ASN A 9 -15.59 0.75 4.55
N CYS A 10 -14.45 1.42 4.75
CA CYS A 10 -13.17 0.75 4.77
C CYS A 10 -12.94 0.02 6.10
N VAL A 11 -12.53 -1.24 6.01
CA VAL A 11 -12.18 -2.05 7.18
C VAL A 11 -10.85 -2.76 6.95
N VAL A 12 -10.03 -2.84 7.99
CA VAL A 12 -8.88 -3.74 8.00
C VAL A 12 -9.39 -5.14 8.31
N ARG A 13 -9.04 -6.08 7.45
CA ARG A 13 -9.28 -7.51 7.64
C ARG A 13 -7.97 -8.19 8.00
N GLY A 14 -8.05 -9.23 8.81
CA GLY A 14 -6.86 -10.01 9.19
C GLY A 14 -7.23 -11.44 9.57
N GLY A 15 -6.20 -12.24 9.73
CA GLY A 15 -6.35 -13.68 10.00
C GLY A 15 -6.43 -14.51 8.73
N SER A 16 -6.63 -15.82 8.90
CA SER A 16 -6.73 -16.80 7.82
C SER A 16 -7.86 -17.80 8.16
N PRO A 17 -9.05 -17.64 7.56
CA PRO A 17 -9.47 -16.63 6.58
C PRO A 17 -9.58 -15.22 7.18
N ALA A 18 -9.40 -14.21 6.32
CA ALA A 18 -9.45 -12.81 6.72
C ALA A 18 -10.84 -12.37 7.15
N LYS A 19 -10.96 -11.83 8.37
CA LYS A 19 -12.20 -11.31 8.94
C LYS A 19 -12.06 -9.81 9.21
N PRO A 20 -13.14 -9.03 9.16
CA PRO A 20 -13.11 -7.64 9.58
C PRO A 20 -12.63 -7.53 11.03
N LEU A 21 -11.60 -6.72 11.27
CA LEU A 21 -11.01 -6.49 12.59
C LEU A 21 -11.22 -5.05 13.07
N TYR A 22 -10.95 -4.08 12.20
CA TYR A 22 -10.96 -2.68 12.58
C TYR A 22 -11.62 -1.82 11.50
N LYS A 23 -12.35 -0.79 11.92
CA LYS A 23 -12.75 0.31 11.06
C LYS A 23 -11.57 1.28 10.91
N VAL A 24 -11.48 1.91 9.75
CA VAL A 24 -10.40 2.84 9.45
C VAL A 24 -10.92 4.07 8.74
N GLU A 25 -10.16 5.15 8.89
CA GLU A 25 -10.26 6.37 8.11
C GLU A 25 -8.96 6.60 7.35
N ILE A 26 -9.01 7.36 6.27
CA ILE A 26 -7.77 7.76 5.58
C ILE A 26 -7.01 8.72 6.48
N LEU A 27 -5.78 8.37 6.80
CA LEU A 27 -4.84 9.24 7.49
C LEU A 27 -4.10 10.15 6.51
N TYR A 28 -3.69 9.57 5.38
CA TYR A 28 -2.96 10.26 4.34
C TYR A 28 -3.01 9.49 3.03
N LEU A 29 -3.17 10.23 1.95
CA LEU A 29 -3.04 9.77 0.57
C LEU A 29 -2.26 10.85 -0.20
N PRO A 30 -1.18 10.51 -0.93
CA PRO A 30 -0.43 11.48 -1.70
C PRO A 30 -1.33 12.17 -2.74
N PRO A 31 -1.52 13.51 -2.68
CA PRO A 31 -2.30 14.22 -3.69
C PRO A 31 -1.75 14.01 -5.10
N ALA A 32 -0.42 13.95 -5.23
CA ALA A 32 0.26 13.72 -6.51
C ALA A 32 -0.15 12.40 -7.18
N TRP A 33 -0.52 11.37 -6.42
CA TRP A 33 -1.03 10.12 -6.99
C TRP A 33 -2.35 10.38 -7.73
N ILE A 34 -3.28 11.10 -7.10
CA ILE A 34 -4.57 11.47 -7.72
C ILE A 34 -4.35 12.34 -8.95
N ASP A 35 -3.53 13.39 -8.84
CA ASP A 35 -3.27 14.32 -9.94
C ASP A 35 -2.71 13.60 -11.18
N LYS A 36 -1.80 12.65 -10.97
CA LYS A 36 -1.18 11.88 -12.07
C LYS A 36 -2.09 10.77 -12.63
N ASN A 37 -2.93 10.16 -11.78
CA ASN A 37 -3.59 8.90 -12.09
C ASN A 37 -5.12 8.96 -12.12
N ALA A 38 -5.75 10.11 -11.88
CA ALA A 38 -7.21 10.21 -11.82
C ALA A 38 -7.90 9.62 -13.07
N GLN A 39 -7.34 9.82 -14.26
CA GLN A 39 -7.89 9.27 -15.51
C GLN A 39 -7.88 7.74 -15.57
N ASN A 40 -7.00 7.09 -14.79
CA ASN A 40 -6.88 5.64 -14.76
C ASN A 40 -8.10 4.96 -14.12
N ILE A 41 -8.92 5.67 -13.34
CA ILE A 41 -10.12 5.13 -12.69
C ILE A 41 -11.15 4.57 -13.70
N ARG A 42 -11.06 4.97 -14.97
CA ARG A 42 -11.93 4.53 -16.06
C ARG A 42 -11.34 3.37 -16.88
N LEU A 43 -10.14 2.94 -16.56
CA LEU A 43 -9.44 1.90 -17.32
C LEU A 43 -9.59 0.55 -16.63
N ASP A 44 -9.90 -0.49 -17.41
CA ASP A 44 -9.93 -1.88 -16.92
C ASP A 44 -8.54 -2.38 -16.51
N SER A 45 -7.51 -1.85 -17.15
CA SER A 45 -6.11 -2.20 -16.89
C SER A 45 -5.26 -0.93 -16.76
N PRO A 46 -5.32 -0.25 -15.61
CA PRO A 46 -4.55 0.96 -15.39
C PRO A 46 -3.04 0.67 -15.40
N LYS A 47 -2.28 1.60 -15.96
CA LYS A 47 -0.82 1.54 -15.98
C LYS A 47 -0.25 2.68 -15.14
N GLY A 48 0.79 2.38 -14.38
CA GLY A 48 1.48 3.37 -13.56
C GLY A 48 2.86 2.88 -13.15
N THR A 49 3.69 3.79 -12.67
CA THR A 49 5.04 3.49 -12.18
C THR A 49 5.04 2.92 -10.76
N GLY A 50 3.97 3.14 -10.01
CA GLY A 50 3.91 2.90 -8.58
C GLY A 50 4.42 4.07 -7.73
N GLU A 51 4.93 5.14 -8.35
CA GLU A 51 5.31 6.37 -7.64
C GLU A 51 4.09 6.95 -6.94
N ASP A 52 4.24 7.30 -5.67
CA ASP A 52 3.16 7.81 -4.81
C ASP A 52 1.96 6.83 -4.60
N ASP A 53 2.06 5.57 -5.04
CA ASP A 53 0.99 4.57 -4.93
C ASP A 53 0.99 3.89 -3.54
N TYR A 54 0.62 4.67 -2.53
CA TYR A 54 0.45 4.21 -1.15
C TYR A 54 -0.59 5.05 -0.41
N ALA A 55 -1.11 4.53 0.68
CA ALA A 55 -1.97 5.25 1.61
C ALA A 55 -1.66 4.86 3.05
N LEU A 56 -1.86 5.79 3.97
CA LEU A 56 -1.87 5.55 5.40
C LEU A 56 -3.30 5.57 5.91
N LEU A 57 -3.63 4.59 6.74
CA LEU A 57 -4.96 4.44 7.33
C LEU A 57 -4.86 4.59 8.85
N TYR A 58 -5.79 5.32 9.43
CA TYR A 58 -5.96 5.45 10.87
C TYR A 58 -7.02 4.45 11.35
N ILE A 59 -6.63 3.55 12.25
CA ILE A 59 -7.56 2.61 12.89
C ILE A 59 -8.37 3.36 13.94
N THR A 60 -9.70 3.41 13.76
CA THR A 60 -10.60 4.17 14.62
C THR A 60 -11.20 3.32 15.73
N GLU A 61 -11.71 2.14 15.40
CA GLU A 61 -12.37 1.26 16.36
C GLU A 61 -12.36 -0.20 15.92
N PRO A 62 -12.49 -1.16 16.85
CA PRO A 62 -12.71 -2.56 16.52
C PRO A 62 -14.08 -2.77 15.85
N THR A 63 -14.16 -3.76 14.96
CA THR A 63 -15.45 -4.17 14.36
C THR A 63 -16.28 -5.08 15.27
N GLN A 64 -15.66 -5.71 16.26
CA GLN A 64 -16.31 -6.60 17.21
C GLN A 64 -16.48 -5.91 18.57
N PRO A 65 -17.67 -5.96 19.18
CA PRO A 65 -17.88 -5.41 20.53
C PRO A 65 -16.94 -6.07 21.54
N GLY A 66 -16.29 -5.24 22.37
CA GLY A 66 -15.37 -5.70 23.40
C GLY A 66 -13.97 -6.10 22.93
N ALA A 67 -13.67 -6.00 21.63
CA ALA A 67 -12.31 -6.19 21.13
C ALA A 67 -11.46 -4.93 21.41
N GLU A 68 -10.17 -5.14 21.64
CA GLU A 68 -9.22 -4.05 21.87
C GLU A 68 -8.61 -3.55 20.56
N LEU A 69 -8.22 -2.29 20.54
CA LEU A 69 -7.38 -1.74 19.48
C LEU A 69 -5.99 -2.40 19.51
N PRO A 70 -5.31 -2.49 18.36
CA PRO A 70 -3.95 -3.03 18.34
C PRO A 70 -3.04 -2.16 19.20
N LYS A 71 -2.22 -2.81 20.02
CA LYS A 71 -1.23 -2.09 20.84
C LYS A 71 -0.14 -1.53 19.92
N SER A 72 0.30 -0.32 20.16
CA SER A 72 1.34 0.36 19.35
C SER A 72 2.65 -0.44 19.24
N ASN A 73 2.98 -1.24 20.25
CA ASN A 73 4.16 -2.10 20.26
C ASN A 73 4.04 -3.37 19.40
N LEU A 74 2.87 -3.64 18.83
CA LEU A 74 2.67 -4.68 17.81
C LEU A 74 2.92 -4.15 16.40
N ALA A 75 3.17 -2.85 16.25
CA ALA A 75 3.54 -2.29 14.96
C ALA A 75 4.80 -3.00 14.44
N THR A 76 4.71 -3.52 13.25
CA THR A 76 5.87 -4.06 12.54
C THR A 76 6.91 -2.96 12.46
N SER A 77 8.12 -3.23 12.96
CA SER A 77 9.19 -2.26 12.82
C SER A 77 9.52 -2.12 11.33
N PHE A 78 9.69 -0.90 10.88
CA PHE A 78 10.04 -0.59 9.50
C PHE A 78 11.43 0.03 9.44
N ASP A 79 12.01 0.03 8.27
CA ASP A 79 13.33 0.56 8.03
C ASP A 79 13.31 1.57 6.88
N VAL A 80 13.35 2.85 7.22
CA VAL A 80 13.51 3.95 6.25
C VAL A 80 14.98 4.32 6.04
N GLY A 81 15.86 3.85 6.91
CA GLY A 81 17.28 4.21 6.95
C GLY A 81 18.20 3.20 6.29
N THR A 82 17.73 2.08 5.77
CA THR A 82 18.57 1.12 5.07
C THR A 82 19.07 1.75 3.79
N LYS A 83 20.32 2.20 3.85
CA LYS A 83 20.98 2.93 2.78
C LYS A 83 21.22 2.08 1.53
N TYR A 84 21.03 0.76 1.64
CA TYR A 84 21.28 -0.18 0.56
C TYR A 84 20.30 -1.36 0.64
N ILE A 85 19.34 -1.34 -0.24
CA ILE A 85 18.62 -2.54 -0.65
C ILE A 85 19.59 -3.29 -1.58
N ASN A 86 20.02 -4.48 -1.17
CA ASN A 86 20.95 -5.26 -1.97
C ASN A 86 20.20 -6.19 -2.91
N THR A 87 20.57 -6.20 -4.17
CA THR A 87 20.14 -7.25 -5.10
C THR A 87 20.55 -8.62 -4.56
N ASN A 88 19.72 -9.63 -4.82
CA ASN A 88 19.82 -10.99 -4.30
C ASN A 88 19.55 -11.16 -2.80
N GLU A 89 19.25 -10.11 -2.05
CA GLU A 89 18.86 -10.27 -0.65
C GLU A 89 17.53 -11.05 -0.55
N PRO A 90 17.45 -12.09 0.30
CA PRO A 90 16.23 -12.84 0.47
C PRO A 90 15.24 -12.05 1.33
N VAL A 91 13.99 -12.03 0.89
CA VAL A 91 12.89 -11.31 1.54
C VAL A 91 11.67 -12.22 1.71
N LEU A 92 10.86 -11.92 2.72
CA LEU A 92 9.53 -12.50 2.90
C LEU A 92 8.50 -11.54 2.32
N ILE A 93 7.63 -12.05 1.47
CA ILE A 93 6.45 -11.35 0.96
C ILE A 93 5.25 -11.87 1.73
N ALA A 94 4.36 -10.99 2.18
CA ALA A 94 3.07 -11.35 2.78
C ALA A 94 1.96 -10.48 2.19
N SER A 95 0.94 -11.11 1.66
CA SER A 95 -0.19 -10.44 1.03
C SER A 95 -1.47 -11.30 1.06
N TYR A 96 -2.55 -10.75 0.54
CA TYR A 96 -3.82 -11.45 0.34
C TYR A 96 -4.14 -11.51 -1.17
N PRO A 97 -3.51 -12.42 -1.93
CA PRO A 97 -3.71 -12.52 -3.36
C PRO A 97 -5.13 -13.01 -3.68
N ALA A 98 -5.79 -12.39 -4.65
CA ALA A 98 -7.16 -12.68 -5.05
C ALA A 98 -7.29 -13.20 -6.49
N GLY A 99 -6.21 -13.27 -7.26
CA GLY A 99 -6.23 -13.51 -8.70
C GLY A 99 -6.85 -14.83 -9.17
N PHE A 100 -7.06 -15.79 -8.27
CA PHE A 100 -7.74 -17.05 -8.56
C PHE A 100 -9.11 -17.17 -7.88
N LEU A 101 -9.57 -16.12 -7.18
CA LEU A 101 -10.82 -16.15 -6.43
C LEU A 101 -11.91 -15.38 -7.18
N SER A 102 -13.12 -15.90 -7.16
CA SER A 102 -14.29 -15.13 -7.58
C SER A 102 -14.60 -14.03 -6.57
N GLY A 103 -15.32 -12.98 -6.97
CA GLY A 103 -15.71 -11.90 -6.06
C GLY A 103 -16.45 -12.38 -4.81
N LEU A 104 -17.21 -13.48 -4.91
CA LEU A 104 -17.90 -14.10 -3.75
C LEU A 104 -16.91 -14.85 -2.84
N ASP A 105 -15.90 -15.50 -3.41
CA ASP A 105 -14.88 -16.23 -2.65
C ASP A 105 -13.97 -15.27 -1.87
N VAL A 106 -13.61 -14.11 -2.45
CA VAL A 106 -12.82 -13.06 -1.77
C VAL A 106 -13.49 -12.60 -0.47
N THR A 107 -14.81 -12.52 -0.44
CA THR A 107 -15.55 -12.11 0.77
C THR A 107 -15.54 -13.16 1.88
N LYS A 108 -15.44 -14.45 1.54
CA LYS A 108 -15.59 -15.58 2.49
C LYS A 108 -14.28 -16.29 2.80
N ASN A 109 -13.40 -16.42 1.80
CA ASN A 109 -12.22 -17.29 1.84
C ASN A 109 -10.92 -16.55 1.46
N PHE A 110 -10.73 -15.36 1.98
CA PHE A 110 -9.54 -14.56 1.70
C PHE A 110 -8.41 -14.95 2.67
N TRP A 111 -7.38 -15.60 2.16
CA TRP A 111 -6.31 -16.17 2.95
C TRP A 111 -5.01 -15.37 2.80
N MET A 112 -4.38 -15.08 3.94
CA MET A 112 -3.02 -14.55 3.91
C MET A 112 -2.07 -15.60 3.33
N THR A 113 -1.29 -15.20 2.36
CA THR A 113 -0.29 -16.04 1.72
C THR A 113 1.08 -15.37 1.83
N SER A 114 2.10 -16.16 2.12
CA SER A 114 3.48 -15.67 2.17
C SER A 114 4.37 -16.50 1.25
N SER A 115 5.43 -15.86 0.75
CA SER A 115 6.43 -16.48 -0.10
C SER A 115 7.80 -15.85 0.17
N VAL A 116 8.84 -16.65 0.05
CA VAL A 116 10.22 -16.15 0.03
C VAL A 116 10.58 -15.81 -1.42
N ALA A 117 11.16 -14.64 -1.62
CA ALA A 117 11.68 -14.18 -2.90
C ALA A 117 13.06 -13.56 -2.72
N ARG A 118 13.65 -13.08 -3.81
CA ARG A 118 14.87 -12.29 -3.80
C ARG A 118 14.62 -10.95 -4.46
N MET A 119 15.27 -9.91 -3.97
CA MET A 119 15.32 -8.64 -4.67
C MET A 119 16.15 -8.78 -5.94
N MET A 120 15.53 -8.54 -7.10
CA MET A 120 16.17 -8.77 -8.39
C MET A 120 16.78 -7.49 -8.96
N GLN A 121 16.00 -6.42 -8.97
CA GLN A 121 16.39 -5.15 -9.58
C GLN A 121 15.89 -3.98 -8.73
N ILE A 122 16.64 -2.89 -8.73
CA ILE A 122 16.31 -1.66 -8.03
C ILE A 122 16.00 -0.59 -9.07
N PHE A 123 14.96 0.21 -8.81
CA PHE A 123 14.50 1.26 -9.68
C PHE A 123 14.51 2.61 -8.96
N THR A 124 14.66 3.66 -9.73
CA THR A 124 14.46 5.05 -9.29
C THR A 124 13.32 5.70 -10.07
N PHE A 125 12.56 6.57 -9.43
CA PHE A 125 11.57 7.43 -10.10
C PHE A 125 12.19 8.76 -10.57
N ARG A 126 13.47 9.01 -10.25
CA ARG A 126 14.18 10.22 -10.66
C ARG A 126 14.74 10.08 -12.07
N GLU A 127 14.48 11.07 -12.88
CA GLU A 127 15.04 11.15 -14.24
C GLU A 127 16.51 11.59 -14.25
N THR A 128 16.95 12.30 -13.18
CA THR A 128 18.29 12.87 -13.07
C THR A 128 18.94 12.54 -11.73
N PRO A 129 20.28 12.46 -11.67
CA PRO A 129 21.01 12.25 -10.41
C PRO A 129 20.77 13.37 -9.38
N PRO A 130 20.91 13.07 -8.08
CA PRO A 130 21.27 11.76 -7.53
C PRO A 130 20.08 10.78 -7.58
N TYR A 131 20.36 9.56 -8.04
CA TYR A 131 19.35 8.50 -8.06
C TYR A 131 19.11 7.95 -6.67
N THR A 132 17.85 7.56 -6.41
CA THR A 132 17.40 6.97 -5.16
C THR A 132 16.88 5.55 -5.40
N GLU A 133 16.82 4.76 -4.36
CA GLU A 133 16.27 3.40 -4.39
C GLU A 133 14.77 3.49 -4.07
N ASP A 134 13.96 3.80 -5.09
CA ASP A 134 12.55 4.15 -4.90
C ASP A 134 11.64 2.92 -4.97
N ALA A 135 12.01 1.93 -5.78
CA ALA A 135 11.27 0.68 -5.91
C ALA A 135 12.23 -0.48 -6.19
N PHE A 136 11.76 -1.70 -6.00
CA PHE A 136 12.51 -2.90 -6.35
C PHE A 136 11.60 -4.00 -6.90
N SER A 137 12.18 -4.86 -7.72
CA SER A 137 11.53 -6.03 -8.31
C SER A 137 11.82 -7.27 -7.47
N LEU A 138 10.84 -8.17 -7.42
CA LEU A 138 10.88 -9.46 -6.71
C LEU A 138 10.83 -10.65 -7.69
N GLY A 139 10.75 -10.36 -8.99
CA GLY A 139 10.60 -11.37 -10.01
C GLY A 139 9.27 -12.14 -9.93
N GLY A 140 9.23 -13.25 -10.61
CA GLY A 140 8.07 -14.14 -10.62
C GLY A 140 7.91 -14.89 -9.30
N THR A 141 6.75 -14.73 -8.70
CA THR A 141 6.35 -15.42 -7.47
C THR A 141 4.88 -15.81 -7.57
N ILE A 142 4.46 -16.81 -6.80
CA ILE A 142 3.04 -17.19 -6.70
C ILE A 142 2.15 -16.05 -6.21
N LEU A 143 2.73 -15.03 -5.58
CA LEU A 143 2.04 -13.82 -5.13
C LEU A 143 1.97 -12.72 -6.19
N ALA A 144 2.60 -12.91 -7.36
CA ALA A 144 2.48 -11.97 -8.49
C ALA A 144 1.12 -12.13 -9.18
N GLN A 145 0.08 -11.69 -8.50
CA GLN A 145 -1.33 -11.80 -8.89
C GLN A 145 -2.09 -10.56 -8.47
N GLU A 146 -3.27 -10.37 -9.04
CA GLU A 146 -4.23 -9.36 -8.58
C GLU A 146 -4.56 -9.55 -7.09
N GLY A 147 -4.73 -8.44 -6.39
CA GLY A 147 -4.98 -8.42 -4.95
C GLY A 147 -3.73 -8.48 -4.08
N ALA A 148 -2.54 -8.67 -4.64
CA ALA A 148 -1.29 -8.62 -3.87
C ALA A 148 -0.86 -7.20 -3.47
N SER A 149 -1.38 -6.17 -4.14
CA SER A 149 -1.08 -4.75 -3.86
C SER A 149 -1.38 -4.39 -2.40
N GLY A 150 -0.52 -3.58 -1.78
CA GLY A 150 -0.55 -3.26 -0.35
C GLY A 150 0.10 -4.33 0.54
N GLY A 151 0.47 -5.49 0.00
CA GLY A 151 1.23 -6.50 0.73
C GLY A 151 2.60 -6.00 1.16
N GLY A 152 3.11 -6.52 2.28
CA GLY A 152 4.41 -6.14 2.83
C GLY A 152 5.55 -7.00 2.31
N VAL A 153 6.71 -6.38 2.13
CA VAL A 153 7.97 -7.03 1.84
C VAL A 153 8.92 -6.82 3.02
N PHE A 154 9.38 -7.91 3.64
CA PHE A 154 10.15 -7.90 4.87
C PHE A 154 11.55 -8.48 4.65
N SER A 155 12.56 -7.85 5.24
CA SER A 155 13.89 -8.42 5.30
C SER A 155 13.90 -9.71 6.13
N LEU A 156 14.36 -10.80 5.57
CA LEU A 156 14.58 -12.05 6.35
C LEU A 156 15.73 -11.92 7.35
N LYS A 157 16.63 -10.95 7.14
CA LYS A 157 17.76 -10.70 8.02
C LYS A 157 17.36 -9.94 9.29
N THR A 158 16.46 -8.94 9.16
CA THR A 158 16.12 -8.04 10.27
C THR A 158 14.67 -8.15 10.75
N GLY A 159 13.80 -8.81 9.98
CA GLY A 159 12.37 -8.85 10.22
C GLY A 159 11.63 -7.53 9.93
N LYS A 160 12.34 -6.50 9.48
CA LYS A 160 11.75 -5.18 9.24
C LYS A 160 11.05 -5.11 7.90
N LEU A 161 9.98 -4.32 7.84
CA LEU A 161 9.30 -3.97 6.60
C LEU A 161 10.21 -3.07 5.76
N LEU A 162 10.43 -3.43 4.49
CA LEU A 162 11.27 -2.71 3.53
C LEU A 162 10.46 -1.94 2.50
N GLY A 163 9.26 -2.41 2.17
CA GLY A 163 8.42 -1.80 1.14
C GLY A 163 7.04 -2.42 1.05
N LEU A 164 6.20 -1.80 0.23
CA LEU A 164 4.82 -2.21 -0.05
C LEU A 164 4.69 -2.57 -1.52
N ILE A 165 4.01 -3.69 -1.79
CA ILE A 165 3.69 -4.10 -3.16
C ILE A 165 2.76 -3.06 -3.78
N ALA A 166 3.15 -2.48 -4.91
CA ALA A 166 2.39 -1.46 -5.61
C ALA A 166 2.01 -1.90 -7.03
N THR A 167 2.95 -2.46 -7.79
CA THR A 167 2.73 -2.78 -9.20
C THR A 167 3.18 -4.21 -9.54
N SER A 168 2.65 -4.72 -10.65
CA SER A 168 3.10 -5.98 -11.21
C SER A 168 3.06 -5.94 -12.74
N VAL A 169 4.02 -6.61 -13.36
CA VAL A 169 3.92 -6.98 -14.78
C VAL A 169 3.37 -8.40 -14.81
N LEU A 170 2.13 -8.53 -15.27
CA LEU A 170 1.47 -9.81 -15.38
C LEU A 170 1.83 -10.44 -16.73
N GLY A 171 2.76 -11.38 -16.73
CA GLY A 171 3.07 -12.25 -17.86
C GLY A 171 2.15 -13.46 -17.92
N GLY A 172 2.26 -14.26 -18.97
CA GLY A 172 1.47 -15.49 -19.14
C GLY A 172 1.75 -16.54 -18.06
N LYS A 173 3.02 -16.81 -17.79
CA LYS A 173 3.46 -17.75 -16.75
C LYS A 173 3.94 -17.02 -15.49
N THR A 174 3.93 -17.72 -14.36
CA THR A 174 4.32 -17.15 -13.08
C THR A 174 5.77 -16.63 -13.05
N ASP A 175 6.67 -17.33 -13.73
CA ASP A 175 8.08 -16.96 -13.86
C ASP A 175 8.35 -15.78 -14.81
N GLU A 176 7.39 -15.47 -15.67
CA GLU A 176 7.43 -14.31 -16.57
C GLU A 176 6.87 -13.04 -15.92
N ARG A 177 6.26 -13.16 -14.73
CA ARG A 177 5.69 -12.03 -14.00
C ARG A 177 6.78 -11.31 -13.23
N ASP A 178 6.55 -10.04 -12.95
CA ASP A 178 7.43 -9.23 -12.11
C ASP A 178 6.59 -8.47 -11.08
N LEU A 179 6.76 -8.85 -9.81
CA LEU A 179 6.11 -8.17 -8.70
C LEU A 179 7.05 -7.07 -8.19
N ARG A 180 6.54 -5.85 -8.03
CA ARG A 180 7.34 -4.70 -7.62
C ARG A 180 6.80 -4.06 -6.36
N ALA A 181 7.71 -3.61 -5.52
CA ALA A 181 7.40 -2.90 -4.28
C ALA A 181 8.03 -1.51 -4.28
N VAL A 182 7.29 -0.53 -3.76
CA VAL A 182 7.80 0.79 -3.43
C VAL A 182 8.51 0.72 -2.09
N THR A 183 9.69 1.31 -1.96
CA THR A 183 10.47 1.28 -0.73
C THR A 183 9.86 2.17 0.34
N LEU A 184 10.04 1.81 1.61
CA LEU A 184 9.65 2.69 2.72
C LEU A 184 10.46 3.98 2.75
N ARG A 185 11.68 3.96 2.23
CA ARG A 185 12.48 5.16 2.05
C ARG A 185 11.80 6.15 1.10
N HIS A 186 11.33 5.68 -0.06
CA HIS A 186 10.59 6.52 -1.00
C HIS A 186 9.31 7.09 -0.36
N ILE A 187 8.57 6.25 0.37
CA ILE A 187 7.37 6.67 1.12
C ILE A 187 7.73 7.76 2.14
N ASP A 188 8.82 7.58 2.89
CA ASP A 188 9.32 8.57 3.85
C ASP A 188 9.67 9.90 3.19
N GLU A 189 10.45 9.87 2.09
CA GLU A 189 10.83 11.05 1.31
C GLU A 189 9.58 11.74 0.70
N SER A 190 8.60 10.97 0.23
CA SER A 190 7.33 11.48 -0.29
C SER A 190 6.50 12.17 0.80
N ILE A 191 6.33 11.55 1.97
CA ILE A 191 5.63 12.14 3.10
C ILE A 191 6.34 13.42 3.54
N GLN A 192 7.66 13.40 3.70
CA GLN A 192 8.42 14.58 4.09
C GLN A 192 8.28 15.73 3.10
N LYS A 193 8.27 15.43 1.81
CA LYS A 193 8.08 16.43 0.75
C LYS A 193 6.74 17.15 0.83
N TYR A 194 5.66 16.43 1.13
CA TYR A 194 4.30 16.98 1.11
C TYR A 194 3.81 17.46 2.47
N THR A 195 4.32 16.91 3.59
CA THR A 195 3.86 17.25 4.93
C THR A 195 4.89 18.01 5.77
N GLY A 196 6.16 17.99 5.37
CA GLY A 196 7.27 18.52 6.17
C GLY A 196 7.75 17.59 7.29
N GLU A 197 7.11 16.47 7.52
CA GLU A 197 7.47 15.47 8.53
C GLU A 197 7.97 14.19 7.87
N ASN A 198 8.97 13.54 8.46
CA ASN A 198 9.34 12.18 8.05
C ASN A 198 8.28 11.17 8.54
N LEU A 199 8.29 9.96 7.99
CA LEU A 199 7.29 8.92 8.28
C LEU A 199 7.19 8.61 9.78
N GLU A 200 8.31 8.50 10.49
CA GLU A 200 8.34 8.19 11.92
C GLU A 200 7.69 9.31 12.75
N THR A 201 8.06 10.56 12.49
CA THR A 201 7.45 11.73 13.14
C THR A 201 5.98 11.84 12.80
N PHE A 202 5.62 11.61 11.55
CA PHE A 202 4.23 11.64 11.09
C PHE A 202 3.37 10.62 11.84
N LEU A 203 3.86 9.39 12.01
CA LEU A 203 3.14 8.30 12.67
C LEU A 203 3.16 8.39 14.21
N SER A 204 4.08 9.14 14.80
CA SER A 204 4.14 9.35 16.26
C SER A 204 3.27 10.49 16.78
N GLY A 205 2.71 11.32 15.89
CA GLY A 205 1.87 12.46 16.24
C GLY A 205 0.43 12.12 16.62
N ASP A 206 -0.40 13.15 16.75
CA ASP A 206 -1.86 12.99 16.95
C ASP A 206 -2.52 12.52 15.63
N LEU A 207 -2.57 11.20 15.45
CA LEU A 207 -3.12 10.58 14.23
C LEU A 207 -4.61 10.87 14.05
N LYS A 208 -5.37 11.01 15.14
CA LYS A 208 -6.80 11.35 15.07
C LYS A 208 -6.99 12.75 14.49
N GLN A 209 -6.21 13.72 14.97
CA GLN A 209 -6.27 15.08 14.44
C GLN A 209 -5.79 15.13 12.99
N LYS A 210 -4.69 14.45 12.65
CA LYS A 210 -4.19 14.38 11.26
C LYS A 210 -5.23 13.78 10.32
N SER A 211 -5.88 12.67 10.70
CA SER A 211 -6.97 12.07 9.93
C SER A 211 -8.15 13.04 9.75
N ALA A 212 -8.57 13.70 10.83
CA ALA A 212 -9.66 14.68 10.76
C ALA A 212 -9.33 15.85 9.81
N VAL A 213 -8.11 16.38 9.85
CA VAL A 213 -7.66 17.44 8.94
C VAL A 213 -7.63 16.96 7.50
N PHE A 214 -7.07 15.77 7.24
CA PHE A 214 -7.03 15.20 5.89
C PHE A 214 -8.45 15.01 5.33
N ASN A 215 -9.33 14.35 6.08
CA ASN A 215 -10.68 14.05 5.64
C ASN A 215 -11.58 15.30 5.53
N GLY A 216 -11.31 16.35 6.31
CA GLY A 216 -12.05 17.60 6.26
C GLY A 216 -11.59 18.59 5.19
N ALA A 217 -10.29 18.62 4.88
CA ALA A 217 -9.73 19.66 4.02
C ALA A 217 -9.17 19.11 2.69
N VAL A 218 -8.50 17.96 2.69
CA VAL A 218 -7.80 17.42 1.51
C VAL A 218 -8.68 16.44 0.74
N ALA A 219 -9.25 15.45 1.43
CA ALA A 219 -10.04 14.40 0.80
C ALA A 219 -11.20 14.92 -0.07
N PRO A 220 -11.96 15.98 0.30
CA PRO A 220 -13.01 16.53 -0.55
C PRO A 220 -12.49 17.03 -1.90
N GLN A 221 -11.31 17.66 -1.93
CA GLN A 221 -10.69 18.15 -3.16
C GLN A 221 -10.26 16.99 -4.06
N LEU A 222 -9.60 15.97 -3.50
CA LEU A 222 -9.21 14.77 -4.23
C LEU A 222 -10.44 14.00 -4.76
N THR A 223 -11.49 13.91 -3.96
CA THR A 223 -12.76 13.31 -4.36
C THR A 223 -13.38 14.07 -5.54
N GLN A 224 -13.33 15.40 -5.53
CA GLN A 224 -13.86 16.21 -6.64
C GLN A 224 -13.12 15.90 -7.94
N ILE A 225 -11.78 15.80 -7.93
CA ILE A 225 -10.98 15.45 -9.10
C ILE A 225 -11.43 14.10 -9.69
N LEU A 226 -11.61 13.08 -8.84
CA LEU A 226 -12.06 11.75 -9.27
C LEU A 226 -13.51 11.78 -9.79
N THR A 227 -14.40 12.52 -9.12
CA THR A 227 -15.80 12.67 -9.54
C THR A 227 -15.90 13.36 -10.90
N ASP A 228 -15.12 14.40 -11.13
CA ASP A 228 -15.06 15.10 -12.41
C ASP A 228 -14.61 14.20 -13.56
N VAL A 229 -13.77 13.18 -13.27
CA VAL A 229 -13.38 12.19 -14.27
C VAL A 229 -14.49 11.18 -14.52
N LEU A 230 -15.20 10.74 -13.48
CA LEU A 230 -16.26 9.73 -13.59
C LEU A 230 -17.53 10.30 -14.25
N ASP A 231 -17.79 11.58 -14.09
CA ASP A 231 -19.00 12.26 -14.61
C ASP A 231 -18.86 12.71 -16.08
N LYS A 232 -17.66 12.60 -16.69
CA LYS A 232 -17.39 12.83 -18.12
C LYS A 232 -17.69 11.60 -18.96
#